data_7ef1536f10a23c39c058833bb36cf5c4
#
_entry.id   7ef1536f10a23c39c058833bb36cf5c4
#
_cell.length_a   1.000
_cell.length_b   1.000
_cell.length_c   1.000
_cell.angle_alpha   90.00
_cell.angle_beta   90.00
_cell.angle_gamma   90.00
#
_symmetry.space_group_name_H-M   'P 1'
#
loop_
_entity.id
_entity.type
_entity.pdbx_description
1 polymer ?
#
loop_
_entity_poly.entity_id
_entity_poly.type
_entity_poly.pdbx_seq_one_letter_code
_entity_poly.pdbx_strand_id
1 'polypeptide(L)'
;MNYTTVLNQVISIVNRAGNRLIAEWQRPDGPRGFYDKADVDTEIECELRPALLDLLACDFWGEETGSKLTGNQHCWVVDPNDGTADFLKGLKGSAISVGLLSQGRPVLGVVYAPVRAAGGPDCIAWAEGMKTIYRNGAQLASSLANASLTPEARVMVSSAASRKPAIN
;
A
#
# COMPACT_ATOMS: atom_id res chain seq x y z
N MET A 1 2.92 21.85 7.03
CA MET A 1 1.96 21.24 6.08
C MET A 1 0.89 20.51 6.86
N ASN A 2 -0.37 20.51 6.42
CA ASN A 2 -1.43 19.72 7.05
C ASN A 2 -1.52 18.35 6.33
N TYR A 3 -0.87 17.33 6.89
CA TYR A 3 -0.82 16.00 6.29
C TYR A 3 -2.19 15.29 6.26
N THR A 4 -3.12 15.66 7.15
CA THR A 4 -4.48 15.09 7.12
C THR A 4 -5.25 15.52 5.87
N THR A 5 -5.06 16.75 5.40
CA THR A 5 -5.66 17.22 4.14
C THR A 5 -5.06 16.47 2.93
N VAL A 6 -3.74 16.30 2.92
CA VAL A 6 -3.04 15.54 1.87
C VAL A 6 -3.49 14.07 1.88
N LEU A 7 -3.66 13.46 3.06
CA LEU A 7 -4.09 12.08 3.21
C LEU A 7 -5.40 11.79 2.47
N ASN A 8 -6.42 12.66 2.60
CA ASN A 8 -7.70 12.46 1.94
C ASN A 8 -7.57 12.44 0.41
N GLN A 9 -6.67 13.26 -0.13
CA GLN A 9 -6.39 13.28 -1.57
C GLN A 9 -5.65 12.02 -2.01
N VAL A 10 -4.66 11.56 -1.22
CA VAL A 10 -3.94 10.31 -1.48
C VAL A 10 -4.89 9.11 -1.45
N ILE A 11 -5.80 9.02 -0.48
CA ILE A 11 -6.82 7.96 -0.42
C ILE A 11 -7.66 7.94 -1.71
N SER A 12 -8.08 9.11 -2.21
CA SER A 12 -8.85 9.18 -3.47
C SER A 12 -8.04 8.71 -4.68
N ILE A 13 -6.75 9.08 -4.75
CA ILE A 13 -5.85 8.67 -5.82
C ILE A 13 -5.64 7.15 -5.78
N VAL A 14 -5.33 6.60 -4.62
CA VAL A 14 -5.06 5.17 -4.43
C VAL A 14 -6.31 4.32 -4.69
N ASN A 15 -7.50 4.76 -4.24
CA ASN A 15 -8.76 4.08 -4.53
C ASN A 15 -9.03 4.02 -6.04
N ARG A 16 -8.76 5.09 -6.78
CA ARG A 16 -8.91 5.12 -8.24
C ARG A 16 -7.93 4.15 -8.92
N ALA A 17 -6.66 4.18 -8.52
CA ALA A 17 -5.65 3.27 -9.03
C ALA A 17 -5.99 1.79 -8.73
N GLY A 18 -6.59 1.51 -7.59
CA GLY A 18 -7.04 0.17 -7.21
C GLY A 18 -8.09 -0.46 -8.14
N ASN A 19 -8.83 0.36 -8.90
CA ASN A 19 -9.73 -0.16 -9.92
C ASN A 19 -8.97 -0.91 -11.03
N ARG A 20 -7.70 -0.53 -11.30
CA ARG A 20 -6.85 -1.27 -12.24
C ARG A 20 -6.47 -2.63 -11.70
N LEU A 21 -6.11 -2.75 -10.41
CA LEU A 21 -5.85 -4.05 -9.78
C LEU A 21 -7.08 -4.96 -9.85
N ILE A 22 -8.28 -4.42 -9.58
CA ILE A 22 -9.53 -5.17 -9.68
C ILE A 22 -9.75 -5.68 -11.12
N ALA A 23 -9.62 -4.78 -12.10
CA ALA A 23 -9.82 -5.11 -13.51
C ALA A 23 -8.82 -6.16 -13.99
N GLU A 24 -7.55 -6.01 -13.62
CA GLU A 24 -6.50 -6.97 -13.98
C GLU A 24 -6.71 -8.32 -13.31
N TRP A 25 -7.08 -8.33 -12.01
CA TRP A 25 -7.34 -9.57 -11.28
C TRP A 25 -8.56 -10.34 -11.82
N GLN A 26 -9.56 -9.61 -12.37
CA GLN A 26 -10.79 -10.18 -12.93
C GLN A 26 -10.64 -10.65 -14.39
N ARG A 27 -9.47 -10.55 -15.00
CA ARG A 27 -9.27 -11.01 -16.38
C ARG A 27 -9.57 -12.50 -16.50
N PRO A 28 -10.27 -12.93 -17.56
CA PRO A 28 -10.60 -14.35 -17.78
C PRO A 28 -9.37 -15.27 -17.81
N ASP A 29 -8.25 -14.75 -18.36
CA ASP A 29 -7.00 -15.50 -18.50
C ASP A 29 -6.05 -15.27 -17.30
N GLY A 30 -6.51 -14.63 -16.24
CA GLY A 30 -5.73 -14.21 -15.11
C GLY A 30 -4.93 -12.91 -15.33
N PRO A 31 -4.26 -12.41 -14.30
CA PRO A 31 -3.42 -11.21 -14.38
C PRO A 31 -2.25 -11.39 -15.35
N ARG A 32 -1.95 -10.33 -16.12
CA ARG A 32 -0.78 -10.30 -17.03
C ARG A 32 0.50 -10.11 -16.25
N GLY A 33 1.55 -10.80 -16.68
CA GLY A 33 2.88 -10.67 -16.10
C GLY A 33 3.65 -11.98 -16.10
N PHE A 34 4.85 -11.95 -15.54
CA PHE A 34 5.73 -13.10 -15.52
C PHE A 34 6.59 -13.10 -14.25
N TYR A 35 6.68 -14.25 -13.57
CA TYR A 35 7.35 -14.46 -12.27
C TYR A 35 6.76 -13.59 -11.15
N ASP A 36 7.44 -12.50 -10.82
CA ASP A 36 7.13 -11.54 -9.74
C ASP A 36 6.87 -10.12 -10.28
N LYS A 37 6.62 -9.98 -11.59
CA LYS A 37 6.33 -8.70 -12.26
C LYS A 37 4.99 -8.77 -12.96
N ALA A 38 4.03 -7.99 -12.51
CA ALA A 38 2.75 -7.82 -13.18
C ALA A 38 2.77 -6.53 -14.04
N ASP A 39 2.21 -6.62 -15.25
CA ASP A 39 2.17 -5.45 -16.15
C ASP A 39 1.43 -4.28 -15.52
N VAL A 40 0.41 -4.57 -14.72
CA VAL A 40 -0.42 -3.57 -14.04
C VAL A 40 0.37 -2.76 -12.99
N ASP A 41 1.45 -3.30 -12.42
CA ASP A 41 2.26 -2.64 -11.39
C ASP A 41 2.89 -1.38 -11.97
N THR A 42 3.55 -1.50 -13.12
CA THR A 42 4.11 -0.34 -13.85
C THR A 42 3.01 0.63 -14.29
N GLU A 43 1.86 0.13 -14.78
CA GLU A 43 0.74 0.97 -15.19
C GLU A 43 0.20 1.81 -14.03
N ILE A 44 0.05 1.22 -12.84
CA ILE A 44 -0.41 1.89 -11.63
C ILE A 44 0.62 2.91 -11.15
N GLU A 45 1.91 2.56 -11.10
CA GLU A 45 2.93 3.51 -10.64
C GLU A 45 3.06 4.71 -11.58
N CYS A 46 2.95 4.49 -12.90
CA CYS A 46 2.90 5.57 -13.89
C CYS A 46 1.70 6.51 -13.70
N GLU A 47 0.57 6.03 -13.18
CA GLU A 47 -0.59 6.87 -12.82
C GLU A 47 -0.40 7.57 -11.47
N LEU A 48 0.13 6.88 -10.47
CA LEU A 48 0.34 7.42 -9.12
C LEU A 48 1.39 8.51 -9.08
N ARG A 49 2.52 8.31 -9.77
CA ARG A 49 3.66 9.23 -9.73
C ARG A 49 3.28 10.68 -10.04
N PRO A 50 2.70 11.03 -11.20
CA PRO A 50 2.31 12.41 -11.49
C PRO A 50 1.25 12.93 -10.52
N ALA A 51 0.25 12.11 -10.17
CA ALA A 51 -0.82 12.53 -9.27
C ALA A 51 -0.32 12.86 -7.86
N LEU A 52 0.66 12.11 -7.34
CA LEU A 52 1.27 12.39 -6.03
C LEU A 52 2.21 13.60 -6.08
N LEU A 53 2.97 13.74 -7.17
CA LEU A 53 3.87 14.90 -7.35
C LEU A 53 3.11 16.21 -7.57
N ASP A 54 1.89 16.17 -8.13
CA ASP A 54 0.99 17.32 -8.22
C ASP A 54 0.45 17.75 -6.85
N LEU A 55 0.26 16.81 -5.90
CA LEU A 55 -0.10 17.14 -4.52
C LEU A 55 1.06 17.76 -3.75
N LEU A 56 2.24 17.22 -3.94
CA LEU A 56 3.47 17.69 -3.30
C LEU A 56 4.66 17.35 -4.19
N ALA A 57 5.21 18.39 -4.83
CA ALA A 57 6.42 18.28 -5.64
C ALA A 57 7.64 18.03 -4.73
N CYS A 58 8.10 16.78 -4.70
CA CYS A 58 9.23 16.34 -3.87
C CYS A 58 9.95 15.15 -4.50
N ASP A 59 10.85 14.50 -3.78
CA ASP A 59 11.48 13.28 -4.20
C ASP A 59 10.45 12.14 -4.33
N PHE A 60 10.75 11.15 -5.16
CA PHE A 60 9.91 9.99 -5.41
C PHE A 60 10.76 8.72 -5.44
N TRP A 61 10.31 7.70 -4.72
CA TRP A 61 10.88 6.36 -4.71
C TRP A 61 9.78 5.35 -5.01
N GLY A 62 9.74 4.89 -6.25
CA GLY A 62 8.83 3.84 -6.71
C GLY A 62 9.54 2.53 -6.91
N GLU A 63 8.81 1.45 -6.82
CA GLU A 63 9.32 0.09 -7.04
C GLU A 63 9.59 -0.18 -8.52
N GLU A 64 8.66 0.24 -9.39
CA GLU A 64 8.67 -0.13 -10.81
C GLU A 64 9.37 0.90 -11.69
N THR A 65 9.10 2.19 -11.48
CA THR A 65 9.62 3.27 -12.33
C THR A 65 10.88 3.93 -11.77
N GLY A 66 11.40 3.36 -10.67
CA GLY A 66 12.64 3.79 -10.02
C GLY A 66 12.49 5.09 -9.23
N SER A 67 13.63 5.56 -8.74
CA SER A 67 13.69 6.70 -7.83
C SER A 67 14.26 7.94 -8.51
N LYS A 68 13.78 9.11 -8.06
CA LYS A 68 14.39 10.40 -8.28
C LYS A 68 14.61 11.06 -6.91
N LEU A 69 15.82 10.92 -6.38
CA LEU A 69 16.19 11.42 -5.05
C LEU A 69 17.17 12.60 -5.23
N THR A 70 16.71 13.79 -4.89
CA THR A 70 17.47 15.04 -5.02
C THR A 70 17.89 15.61 -3.68
N GLY A 71 17.52 14.94 -2.57
CA GLY A 71 17.73 15.42 -1.22
C GLY A 71 16.62 16.38 -0.75
N ASN A 72 15.45 16.31 -1.37
CA ASN A 72 14.29 17.06 -0.91
C ASN A 72 13.91 16.64 0.52
N GLN A 73 13.33 17.57 1.29
CA GLN A 73 12.85 17.29 2.64
C GLN A 73 11.79 16.19 2.67
N HIS A 74 10.97 16.09 1.61
CA HIS A 74 9.92 15.09 1.48
C HIS A 74 10.24 14.09 0.37
N CYS A 75 9.75 12.86 0.54
CA CYS A 75 9.86 11.80 -0.46
C CYS A 75 8.60 10.93 -0.44
N TRP A 76 7.96 10.78 -1.59
CA TRP A 76 6.97 9.74 -1.80
C TRP A 76 7.64 8.37 -1.92
N VAL A 77 7.09 7.37 -1.24
CA VAL A 77 7.49 5.96 -1.34
C VAL A 77 6.28 5.17 -1.80
N VAL A 78 6.40 4.46 -2.91
CA VAL A 78 5.25 3.81 -3.56
C VAL A 78 5.59 2.38 -3.94
N ASP A 79 4.72 1.47 -3.54
CA ASP A 79 4.62 0.11 -4.03
C ASP A 79 3.22 -0.06 -4.67
N PRO A 80 3.14 -0.24 -5.98
CA PRO A 80 1.87 -0.29 -6.71
C PRO A 80 1.09 -1.58 -6.47
N ASN A 81 1.73 -2.66 -6.01
CA ASN A 81 1.10 -3.96 -5.82
C ASN A 81 1.90 -4.89 -4.89
N ASP A 82 2.04 -4.54 -3.62
CA ASP A 82 2.65 -5.43 -2.63
C ASP A 82 1.95 -6.80 -2.64
N GLY A 83 2.73 -7.85 -2.94
CA GLY A 83 2.23 -9.20 -3.12
C GLY A 83 2.05 -9.63 -4.58
N THR A 84 2.76 -9.04 -5.53
CA THR A 84 2.70 -9.32 -6.97
C THR A 84 2.76 -10.80 -7.31
N ALA A 85 3.66 -11.57 -6.71
CA ALA A 85 3.81 -13.00 -6.98
C ALA A 85 2.55 -13.83 -6.63
N ASP A 86 1.80 -13.45 -5.60
CA ASP A 86 0.55 -14.09 -5.23
C ASP A 86 -0.62 -13.54 -6.09
N PHE A 87 -0.60 -12.25 -6.44
CA PHE A 87 -1.53 -11.63 -7.37
C PHE A 87 -1.53 -12.32 -8.74
N LEU A 88 -0.36 -12.59 -9.32
CA LEU A 88 -0.19 -13.30 -10.59
C LEU A 88 -0.74 -14.73 -10.57
N LYS A 89 -0.84 -15.35 -9.39
CA LYS A 89 -1.49 -16.66 -9.20
C LYS A 89 -3.01 -16.56 -9.01
N GLY A 90 -3.59 -15.37 -9.15
CA GLY A 90 -5.00 -15.12 -8.88
C GLY A 90 -5.37 -15.14 -7.39
N LEU A 91 -4.38 -15.11 -6.49
CA LEU A 91 -4.63 -15.02 -5.05
C LEU A 91 -5.03 -13.58 -4.68
N LYS A 92 -5.76 -13.49 -3.57
CA LYS A 92 -6.28 -12.23 -3.06
C LYS A 92 -5.38 -11.71 -1.95
N GLY A 93 -5.34 -10.38 -1.77
CA GLY A 93 -4.68 -9.75 -0.64
C GLY A 93 -3.52 -8.84 -1.00
N SER A 94 -3.18 -8.70 -2.28
CA SER A 94 -2.22 -7.69 -2.70
C SER A 94 -2.76 -6.28 -2.45
N ALA A 95 -1.87 -5.31 -2.28
CA ALA A 95 -2.23 -3.96 -1.88
C ALA A 95 -1.37 -2.90 -2.57
N ILE A 96 -1.97 -1.74 -2.83
CA ILE A 96 -1.23 -0.52 -3.16
C ILE A 96 -0.77 0.11 -1.85
N SER A 97 0.51 0.42 -1.74
CA SER A 97 1.11 1.10 -0.59
C SER A 97 1.70 2.44 -1.01
N VAL A 98 1.28 3.52 -0.33
CA VAL A 98 1.79 4.87 -0.56
C VAL A 98 2.19 5.48 0.78
N GLY A 99 3.44 5.86 0.91
CA GLY A 99 3.98 6.58 2.06
C GLY A 99 4.53 7.95 1.69
N LEU A 100 4.47 8.89 2.61
CA LEU A 100 5.22 10.14 2.54
C LEU A 100 6.20 10.21 3.71
N LEU A 101 7.46 10.39 3.38
CA LEU A 101 8.50 10.68 4.35
C LEU A 101 8.73 12.19 4.45
N SER A 102 9.04 12.68 5.65
CA SER A 102 9.60 14.02 5.88
C SER A 102 10.89 13.86 6.68
N GLN A 103 12.00 14.29 6.12
CA GLN A 103 13.33 14.11 6.72
C GLN A 103 13.63 12.66 7.13
N GLY A 104 13.23 11.71 6.28
CA GLY A 104 13.40 10.28 6.51
C GLY A 104 12.41 9.64 7.49
N ARG A 105 11.46 10.41 8.06
CA ARG A 105 10.44 9.89 8.99
C ARG A 105 9.09 9.78 8.31
N PRO A 106 8.34 8.67 8.48
CA PRO A 106 6.98 8.56 7.95
C PRO A 106 6.06 9.63 8.57
N VAL A 107 5.35 10.36 7.72
CA VAL A 107 4.37 11.38 8.14
C VAL A 107 2.98 11.15 7.56
N LEU A 108 2.87 10.24 6.59
CA LEU A 108 1.59 9.81 6.02
C LEU A 108 1.76 8.40 5.44
N GLY A 109 0.72 7.60 5.52
CA GLY A 109 0.69 6.28 4.90
C GLY A 109 -0.73 5.86 4.54
N VAL A 110 -0.87 5.23 3.38
CA VAL A 110 -2.10 4.58 2.89
C VAL A 110 -1.74 3.20 2.38
N VAL A 111 -2.45 2.18 2.84
CA VAL A 111 -2.41 0.82 2.29
C VAL A 111 -3.81 0.44 1.86
N TYR A 112 -3.98 0.09 0.60
CA TYR A 112 -5.27 -0.24 0.02
C TYR A 112 -5.25 -1.60 -0.66
N ALA A 113 -5.98 -2.55 -0.10
CA ALA A 113 -6.20 -3.88 -0.67
C ALA A 113 -7.59 -3.94 -1.33
N PRO A 114 -7.69 -3.74 -2.67
CA PRO A 114 -8.98 -3.71 -3.36
C PRO A 114 -9.64 -5.08 -3.44
N VAL A 115 -8.84 -6.16 -3.50
CA VAL A 115 -9.31 -7.55 -3.63
C VAL A 115 -8.86 -8.36 -2.42
N ARG A 116 -9.79 -8.68 -1.51
CA ARG A 116 -9.51 -9.46 -0.29
C ARG A 116 -10.17 -10.83 -0.30
N ALA A 117 -9.65 -11.74 0.52
CA ALA A 117 -10.22 -13.07 0.70
C ALA A 117 -11.63 -13.03 1.34
N ALA A 118 -11.89 -12.07 2.23
CA ALA A 118 -13.18 -11.89 2.91
C ALA A 118 -13.53 -10.40 3.00
N GLY A 119 -14.80 -10.09 2.81
CA GLY A 119 -15.32 -8.72 2.82
C GLY A 119 -15.02 -7.94 1.55
N GLY A 120 -15.34 -6.65 1.57
CA GLY A 120 -15.04 -5.69 0.49
C GLY A 120 -13.61 -5.17 0.54
N PRO A 121 -13.29 -4.12 -0.21
CA PRO A 121 -11.99 -3.45 -0.20
C PRO A 121 -11.58 -3.02 1.22
N ASP A 122 -10.27 -2.94 1.46
CA ASP A 122 -9.74 -2.53 2.76
C ASP A 122 -8.70 -1.42 2.57
N CYS A 123 -8.97 -0.27 3.17
CA CYS A 123 -8.10 0.90 3.14
C CYS A 123 -7.68 1.27 4.55
N ILE A 124 -6.40 1.19 4.84
CA ILE A 124 -5.81 1.62 6.11
C ILE A 124 -5.03 2.90 5.84
N ALA A 125 -5.28 3.93 6.64
CA ALA A 125 -4.69 5.24 6.43
C ALA A 125 -4.34 5.95 7.74
N TRP A 126 -3.23 6.69 7.71
CA TRP A 126 -2.78 7.50 8.83
C TRP A 126 -1.96 8.69 8.34
N ALA A 127 -2.02 9.78 9.08
CA ALA A 127 -1.11 10.92 8.90
C ALA A 127 -0.71 11.50 10.25
N GLU A 128 0.47 12.11 10.30
CA GLU A 128 0.95 12.82 11.48
C GLU A 128 -0.06 13.89 11.94
N GLY A 129 -0.31 13.94 13.24
CA GLY A 129 -1.35 14.76 13.87
C GLY A 129 -2.67 14.01 14.10
N MET A 130 -2.88 12.84 13.51
CA MET A 130 -4.03 11.98 13.80
C MET A 130 -3.80 11.16 15.07
N LYS A 131 -4.83 11.04 15.92
CA LYS A 131 -4.77 10.29 17.19
C LYS A 131 -4.76 8.78 17.00
N THR A 132 -5.28 8.29 15.89
CA THR A 132 -5.44 6.86 15.60
C THR A 132 -5.40 6.60 14.10
N ILE A 133 -5.24 5.33 13.74
CA ILE A 133 -5.34 4.84 12.35
C ILE A 133 -6.81 4.85 11.93
N TYR A 134 -7.05 5.13 10.67
CA TYR A 134 -8.36 4.97 10.03
C TYR A 134 -8.38 3.70 9.19
N ARG A 135 -9.52 3.01 9.21
CA ARG A 135 -9.80 1.88 8.33
C ARG A 135 -11.13 2.09 7.64
N ASN A 136 -11.12 2.13 6.33
CA ASN A 136 -12.33 2.37 5.50
C ASN A 136 -13.10 3.64 5.92
N GLY A 137 -12.36 4.72 6.23
CA GLY A 137 -12.94 6.00 6.65
C GLY A 137 -13.37 6.09 8.12
N ALA A 138 -13.31 5.00 8.89
CA ALA A 138 -13.65 4.98 10.31
C ALA A 138 -12.40 4.92 11.18
N GLN A 139 -12.43 5.61 12.32
CA GLN A 139 -11.38 5.51 13.33
C GLN A 139 -11.33 4.11 13.94
N LEU A 140 -10.12 3.55 14.06
CA LEU A 140 -9.94 2.33 14.84
C LEU A 140 -10.00 2.66 16.33
N ALA A 141 -10.97 2.06 17.03
CA ALA A 141 -11.13 2.23 18.46
C ALA A 141 -10.13 1.39 19.29
N SER A 142 -9.56 0.34 18.69
CA SER A 142 -8.60 -0.54 19.37
C SER A 142 -7.19 0.06 19.38
N SER A 143 -6.52 -0.08 20.52
CA SER A 143 -5.12 0.31 20.69
C SER A 143 -4.31 -0.91 21.13
N LEU A 144 -3.11 -1.05 20.58
CA LEU A 144 -2.14 -2.06 21.02
C LEU A 144 -1.16 -1.53 22.06
N ALA A 145 -1.34 -0.29 22.55
CA ALA A 145 -0.37 0.37 23.44
C ALA A 145 -0.04 -0.41 24.73
N ASN A 146 -0.99 -1.22 25.22
CA ASN A 146 -0.82 -2.07 26.42
C ASN A 146 -1.01 -3.55 26.09
N ALA A 147 -0.95 -3.94 24.83
CA ALA A 147 -1.07 -5.32 24.42
C ALA A 147 0.24 -6.07 24.69
N SER A 148 0.15 -7.29 25.20
CA SER A 148 1.25 -8.22 25.34
C SER A 148 1.03 -9.45 24.46
N LEU A 149 2.11 -10.06 24.00
CA LEU A 149 2.03 -11.34 23.31
C LEU A 149 1.63 -12.42 24.32
N THR A 150 0.58 -13.15 24.00
CA THR A 150 0.13 -14.34 24.74
C THR A 150 0.26 -15.58 23.84
N PRO A 151 0.21 -16.80 24.41
CA PRO A 151 0.23 -18.02 23.60
C PRO A 151 -0.88 -18.09 22.54
N GLU A 152 -1.98 -17.38 22.75
CA GLU A 152 -3.13 -17.33 21.83
C GLU A 152 -3.02 -16.18 20.80
N ALA A 153 -1.97 -15.37 20.86
CA ALA A 153 -1.77 -14.28 19.92
C ALA A 153 -1.65 -14.82 18.48
N ARG A 154 -2.42 -14.22 17.57
CA ARG A 154 -2.34 -14.56 16.14
C ARG A 154 -1.27 -13.72 15.49
N VAL A 155 -0.26 -14.37 14.94
CA VAL A 155 0.80 -13.73 14.16
C VAL A 155 0.54 -13.94 12.69
N MET A 156 0.49 -12.85 11.92
CA MET A 156 0.40 -12.90 10.46
C MET A 156 1.79 -13.06 9.89
N VAL A 157 1.95 -14.05 9.03
CA VAL A 157 3.20 -14.29 8.30
C VAL A 157 2.91 -14.35 6.81
N SER A 158 3.91 -14.05 5.98
CA SER A 158 3.76 -14.20 4.54
C SER A 158 3.58 -15.67 4.14
N SER A 159 2.92 -15.91 3.02
CA SER A 159 2.78 -17.24 2.43
C SER A 159 4.14 -17.92 2.18
N ALA A 160 5.17 -17.16 1.83
CA ALA A 160 6.53 -17.66 1.68
C ALA A 160 7.14 -18.09 3.02
N ALA A 161 6.99 -17.29 4.07
CA ALA A 161 7.47 -17.60 5.42
C ALA A 161 6.79 -18.84 6.00
N SER A 162 5.47 -18.98 5.80
CA SER A 162 4.73 -20.17 6.29
C SER A 162 5.18 -21.48 5.65
N ARG A 163 5.73 -21.46 4.42
CA ARG A 163 6.26 -22.64 3.73
C ARG A 163 7.67 -23.03 4.16
N LYS A 164 8.37 -22.15 4.88
CA LYS A 164 9.75 -22.37 5.33
C LYS A 164 9.91 -22.02 6.80
N PRO A 165 9.17 -22.64 7.73
CA PRO A 165 9.14 -22.26 9.13
C PRO A 165 10.49 -22.40 9.84
N ALA A 166 11.40 -23.21 9.32
CA ALA A 166 12.73 -23.40 9.91
C ALA A 166 13.73 -22.25 9.62
N ILE A 167 13.38 -21.32 8.75
CA ILE A 167 14.25 -20.20 8.34
C ILE A 167 13.77 -18.87 8.96
N ASN A 168 12.56 -18.81 9.50
CA ASN A 168 11.92 -17.61 10.05
C ASN A 168 11.75 -17.73 11.58
#